data_56728fe31504b3a39eeef9ed6c581157
#
_entry.id   56728fe31504b3a39eeef9ed6c581157
#
_cell.length_a   1.000
_cell.length_b   1.000
_cell.length_c   1.000
_cell.angle_alpha   90.00
_cell.angle_beta   90.00
_cell.angle_gamma   90.00
#
_symmetry.space_group_name_H-M   'P 1'
#
loop_
_entity.id
_entity.type
_entity.pdbx_description
1 polymer ?
#
loop_
_entity_poly.entity_id
_entity_poly.type
_entity_poly.pdbx_seq_one_letter_code
_entity_poly.pdbx_strand_id
1 'polypeptide(L)'
;MKNRIAVFCSASNDIDPKYNKVAREFVRAASLRGYDIISGGTVKGTMGEISDELKSCGGYHVGVVPRFFQQYAYPDLSELHWTDTLSERKTLLRKDTCAVVALPGGT
;
A
#
# COMPACT_ATOMS: atom_id res chain seq x y z
N MET A 1 9.26 -10.14 14.65
CA MET A 1 9.05 -9.46 13.36
C MET A 1 7.76 -9.99 12.72
N LYS A 2 6.90 -9.09 12.29
CA LYS A 2 5.63 -9.51 11.68
C LYS A 2 5.83 -9.87 10.20
N ASN A 3 4.98 -10.75 9.68
CA ASN A 3 4.96 -11.09 8.26
C ASN A 3 4.27 -9.97 7.48
N ARG A 4 4.90 -8.81 7.46
CA ARG A 4 4.36 -7.60 6.83
C ARG A 4 5.37 -7.04 5.84
N ILE A 5 4.90 -6.72 4.65
CA ILE A 5 5.72 -6.13 3.59
C ILE A 5 5.26 -4.70 3.36
N ALA A 6 6.19 -3.76 3.43
CA ALA A 6 5.90 -2.37 3.08
C ALA A 6 6.06 -2.20 1.57
N VAL A 7 5.03 -1.65 0.92
CA VAL A 7 5.03 -1.45 -0.53
C VAL A 7 4.96 0.05 -0.82
N PHE A 8 6.01 0.56 -1.44
CA PHE A 8 6.06 1.94 -1.91
C PHE A 8 5.72 1.95 -3.39
N CYS A 9 4.73 2.74 -3.77
CA CYS A 9 4.27 2.83 -5.15
C CYS A 9 3.71 4.22 -5.44
N SER A 10 3.48 4.50 -6.72
CA SER A 10 3.04 5.81 -7.15
C SER A 10 1.58 6.08 -6.81
N ALA A 11 1.30 7.34 -6.44
CA ALA A 11 -0.07 7.86 -6.36
C ALA A 11 -0.47 8.58 -7.65
N SER A 12 0.40 8.59 -8.66
CA SER A 12 0.12 9.20 -9.95
C SER A 12 -0.76 8.30 -10.80
N ASN A 13 -1.71 8.91 -11.52
CA ASN A 13 -2.54 8.18 -12.49
C ASN A 13 -1.89 8.08 -13.86
N ASP A 14 -0.70 8.63 -14.05
CA ASP A 14 0.02 8.65 -15.33
C ASP A 14 1.02 7.50 -15.48
N ILE A 15 0.85 6.45 -14.72
CA ILE A 15 1.69 5.26 -14.77
C ILE A 15 1.23 4.34 -15.91
N ASP A 16 2.20 3.75 -16.63
CA ASP A 16 1.91 2.74 -17.64
C ASP A 16 1.15 1.57 -16.99
N PRO A 17 0.02 1.15 -17.58
CA PRO A 17 -0.79 0.05 -17.02
C PRO A 17 -0.04 -1.25 -16.76
N LYS A 18 1.06 -1.51 -17.46
CA LYS A 18 1.85 -2.72 -17.23
C LYS A 18 2.46 -2.76 -15.82
N TYR A 19 2.80 -1.60 -15.25
CA TYR A 19 3.34 -1.52 -13.90
C TYR A 19 2.25 -1.79 -12.86
N ASN A 20 1.02 -1.34 -13.15
CA ASN A 20 -0.10 -1.63 -12.27
C ASN A 20 -0.40 -3.13 -12.25
N LYS A 21 -0.28 -3.80 -13.39
CA LYS A 21 -0.48 -5.24 -13.46
C LYS A 21 0.55 -5.98 -12.60
N VAL A 22 1.82 -5.61 -12.71
CA VAL A 22 2.90 -6.21 -11.91
C VAL A 22 2.64 -5.98 -10.43
N ALA A 23 2.22 -4.77 -10.05
CA ALA A 23 1.92 -4.44 -8.67
C ALA A 23 0.80 -5.32 -8.12
N ARG A 24 -0.29 -5.49 -8.88
CA ARG A 24 -1.41 -6.34 -8.47
C ARG A 24 -0.97 -7.79 -8.30
N GLU A 25 -0.21 -8.31 -9.24
CA GLU A 25 0.27 -9.69 -9.18
C GLU A 25 1.16 -9.90 -7.95
N PHE A 26 2.02 -8.94 -7.65
CA PHE A 26 2.91 -9.02 -6.50
C PHE A 26 2.14 -9.06 -5.18
N VAL A 27 1.22 -8.12 -4.96
CA VAL A 27 0.50 -8.04 -3.69
C VAL A 27 -0.42 -9.24 -3.49
N ARG A 28 -1.01 -9.74 -4.57
CA ARG A 28 -1.84 -10.94 -4.52
C ARG A 28 -1.01 -12.15 -4.11
N ALA A 29 0.15 -12.34 -4.75
CA ALA A 29 1.04 -13.45 -4.44
C ALA A 29 1.53 -13.39 -2.98
N ALA A 30 1.92 -12.20 -2.52
CA ALA A 30 2.36 -12.02 -1.14
C ALA A 30 1.23 -12.31 -0.15
N SER A 31 0.03 -11.82 -0.42
CA SER A 31 -1.13 -12.06 0.43
C SER A 31 -1.47 -13.54 0.52
N LEU A 32 -1.43 -14.26 -0.60
CA LEU A 32 -1.72 -15.70 -0.62
C LEU A 32 -0.67 -16.50 0.15
N ARG A 33 0.50 -15.95 0.37
CA ARG A 33 1.56 -16.59 1.17
C ARG A 33 1.53 -16.17 2.64
N GLY A 34 0.51 -15.45 3.05
CA GLY A 34 0.33 -15.07 4.45
C GLY A 34 1.00 -13.77 4.88
N TYR A 35 1.45 -12.96 3.92
CA TYR A 35 2.01 -11.64 4.25
C TYR A 35 0.92 -10.57 4.29
N ASP A 36 1.00 -9.71 5.29
CA ASP A 36 0.20 -8.49 5.33
C ASP A 36 0.90 -7.41 4.50
N ILE A 37 0.13 -6.54 3.88
CA ILE A 37 0.69 -5.44 3.09
C ILE A 37 0.42 -4.12 3.81
N ILE A 38 1.47 -3.31 3.95
CA ILE A 38 1.32 -1.93 4.44
C ILE A 38 1.74 -0.98 3.34
N SER A 39 0.91 0.02 3.07
CA SER A 39 1.13 0.97 1.98
C SER A 39 0.58 2.35 2.34
N GLY A 40 0.65 3.27 1.38
CA GLY A 40 0.11 4.61 1.55
C GLY A 40 -1.41 4.69 1.68
N GLY A 41 -2.11 3.60 1.37
CA GLY A 41 -3.54 3.47 1.68
C GLY A 41 -4.48 4.44 0.96
N THR A 42 -4.13 4.92 -0.23
CA THR A 42 -4.99 5.83 -0.98
C THR A 42 -5.64 5.15 -2.18
N VAL A 43 -6.64 5.83 -2.77
CA VAL A 43 -7.35 5.34 -3.95
C VAL A 43 -6.65 5.71 -5.25
N LYS A 44 -5.54 6.45 -5.20
CA LYS A 44 -4.89 7.00 -6.39
C LYS A 44 -3.79 6.11 -6.95
N GLY A 45 -3.69 6.09 -8.29
CA GLY A 45 -2.60 5.46 -9.00
C GLY A 45 -2.42 4.00 -8.66
N THR A 46 -1.17 3.57 -8.59
CA THR A 46 -0.84 2.18 -8.25
C THR A 46 -1.29 1.82 -6.84
N MET A 47 -1.32 2.78 -5.91
CA MET A 47 -1.83 2.52 -4.56
C MET A 47 -3.29 2.07 -4.58
N GLY A 48 -4.13 2.71 -5.41
CA GLY A 48 -5.52 2.30 -5.58
C GLY A 48 -5.63 0.91 -6.18
N GLU A 49 -4.77 0.62 -7.16
CA GLU A 49 -4.75 -0.69 -7.81
C GLU A 49 -4.42 -1.81 -6.83
N ILE A 50 -3.40 -1.65 -5.99
CA ILE A 50 -3.06 -2.67 -5.01
C ILE A 50 -4.11 -2.79 -3.92
N SER A 51 -4.78 -1.70 -3.56
CA SER A 51 -5.87 -1.73 -2.59
C SER A 51 -7.05 -2.56 -3.11
N ASP A 52 -7.43 -2.34 -4.37
CA ASP A 52 -8.50 -3.11 -4.99
C ASP A 52 -8.16 -4.59 -5.09
N GLU A 53 -6.91 -4.91 -5.44
CA GLU A 53 -6.47 -6.30 -5.56
C GLU A 53 -6.49 -7.01 -4.21
N LEU A 54 -6.00 -6.36 -3.16
CA LEU A 54 -5.99 -6.93 -1.82
C LEU A 54 -7.40 -7.16 -1.29
N LYS A 55 -8.30 -6.24 -1.55
CA LYS A 55 -9.71 -6.42 -1.20
C LYS A 55 -10.29 -7.62 -1.93
N SER A 56 -10.00 -7.74 -3.21
CA SER A 56 -10.50 -8.82 -4.06
C SER A 56 -10.04 -10.21 -3.57
N CYS A 57 -8.81 -10.34 -3.13
CA CYS A 57 -8.26 -11.64 -2.70
C CYS A 57 -8.36 -11.87 -1.18
N GLY A 58 -8.97 -10.95 -0.45
CA GLY A 58 -9.14 -11.08 1.00
C GLY A 58 -7.86 -10.84 1.80
N GLY A 59 -6.90 -10.13 1.23
CA GLY A 59 -5.64 -9.82 1.90
C GLY A 59 -5.79 -8.80 3.02
N TYR A 60 -4.88 -8.85 3.99
CA TYR A 60 -4.86 -7.88 5.07
C TYR A 60 -4.04 -6.67 4.63
N HIS A 61 -4.68 -5.52 4.55
CA HIS A 61 -4.07 -4.29 4.04
C HIS A 61 -4.08 -3.19 5.09
N VAL A 62 -2.89 -2.74 5.47
CA VAL A 62 -2.70 -1.63 6.41
C VAL A 62 -2.36 -0.38 5.60
N GLY A 63 -3.13 0.67 5.79
CA GLY A 63 -2.87 1.95 5.15
C GLY A 63 -2.36 2.97 6.16
N VAL A 64 -1.39 3.77 5.74
CA VAL A 64 -0.85 4.88 6.52
C VAL A 64 -1.08 6.15 5.72
N VAL A 65 -2.04 6.95 6.14
CA VAL A 65 -2.50 8.11 5.37
C VAL A 65 -2.29 9.40 6.16
N PRO A 66 -1.58 10.39 5.59
CA PRO A 66 -1.49 11.70 6.23
C PRO A 66 -2.87 12.34 6.30
N ARG A 67 -3.15 13.07 7.38
CA ARG A 67 -4.47 13.70 7.57
C ARG A 67 -4.83 14.64 6.44
N PHE A 68 -3.83 15.28 5.82
CA PHE A 68 -4.10 16.19 4.69
C PHE A 68 -4.47 15.45 3.40
N PHE A 69 -4.38 14.12 3.39
CA PHE A 69 -4.84 13.28 2.27
C PHE A 69 -6.08 12.46 2.63
N GLN A 70 -6.77 12.78 3.72
CA GLN A 70 -7.90 11.96 4.19
C GLN A 70 -8.97 11.72 3.13
N GLN A 71 -9.20 12.67 2.23
CA GLN A 71 -10.18 12.54 1.16
C GLN A 71 -9.84 11.45 0.16
N TYR A 72 -8.58 11.02 0.11
CA TYR A 72 -8.13 9.97 -0.80
C TYR A 72 -7.92 8.63 -0.13
N ALA A 73 -8.20 8.51 1.17
CA ALA A 73 -8.04 7.26 1.88
C ALA A 73 -8.94 6.17 1.28
N TYR A 74 -8.37 4.98 1.10
CA TYR A 74 -9.15 3.85 0.59
C TYR A 74 -10.18 3.44 1.64
N PRO A 75 -11.47 3.28 1.27
CA PRO A 75 -12.54 3.08 2.26
C PRO A 75 -12.55 1.71 2.94
N ASP A 76 -11.96 0.71 2.32
CA ASP A 76 -12.04 -0.68 2.80
C ASP A 76 -10.69 -1.25 3.26
N LEU A 77 -9.84 -0.42 3.85
CA LEU A 77 -8.60 -0.89 4.45
C LEU A 77 -8.89 -1.79 5.65
N SER A 78 -8.08 -2.83 5.82
CA SER A 78 -8.18 -3.69 7.00
C SER A 78 -7.80 -2.93 8.26
N GLU A 79 -6.83 -2.02 8.14
CA GLU A 79 -6.34 -1.20 9.24
C GLU A 79 -5.90 0.15 8.68
N LEU A 80 -6.22 1.23 9.38
CA LEU A 80 -5.88 2.58 8.92
C LEU A 80 -5.20 3.35 10.03
N HIS A 81 -4.04 3.93 9.71
CA HIS A 81 -3.30 4.80 10.61
C HIS A 81 -3.19 6.19 10.02
N TRP A 82 -3.55 7.20 10.79
CA TRP A 82 -3.41 8.59 10.39
C TRP A 82 -2.07 9.12 10.87
N THR A 83 -1.45 9.98 10.07
CA THR A 83 -0.24 10.68 10.46
C THR A 83 -0.39 12.17 10.23
N ASP A 84 0.39 12.98 10.95
CA ASP A 84 0.36 14.43 10.81
C ASP A 84 1.48 14.95 9.90
N THR A 85 2.55 14.16 9.73
CA THR A 85 3.68 14.54 8.88
C THR A 85 4.10 13.39 7.97
N LEU A 86 4.82 13.73 6.91
CA LEU A 86 5.40 12.72 6.02
C LEU A 86 6.48 11.90 6.72
N SER A 87 7.17 12.50 7.68
CA SER A 87 8.19 11.81 8.47
C SER A 87 7.57 10.70 9.32
N GLU A 88 6.47 10.98 10.01
CA GLU A 88 5.73 9.97 10.77
C GLU A 88 5.24 8.85 9.86
N ARG A 89 4.74 9.21 8.69
CA ARG A 89 4.26 8.25 7.71
C ARG A 89 5.34 7.26 7.31
N LYS A 90 6.54 7.76 6.99
CA LYS A 90 7.67 6.89 6.61
C LYS A 90 8.06 5.96 7.74
N THR A 91 8.06 6.44 8.97
CA THR A 91 8.37 5.64 10.15
C THR A 91 7.36 4.49 10.31
N LEU A 92 6.07 4.79 10.22
CA LEU A 92 5.03 3.79 10.37
C LEU A 92 5.04 2.77 9.23
N LEU A 93 5.33 3.21 8.00
CA LEU A 93 5.39 2.32 6.85
C LEU A 93 6.49 1.25 7.00
N ARG A 94 7.56 1.55 7.73
CA ARG A 94 8.67 0.63 7.92
C ARG A 94 8.61 -0.17 9.22
N LYS A 95 7.72 0.24 10.12
CA LYS A 95 7.63 -0.40 11.43
C LYS A 95 7.08 -1.81 11.30
N ASP A 96 7.73 -2.75 12.00
CA ASP A 96 7.31 -4.15 12.06
C ASP A 96 7.22 -4.84 10.71
N THR A 97 7.99 -4.39 9.72
CA THR A 97 8.02 -5.03 8.41
C THR A 97 9.21 -5.97 8.28
N CYS A 98 9.02 -7.05 7.55
CA CYS A 98 10.11 -7.97 7.23
C CYS A 98 10.79 -7.63 5.90
N ALA A 99 10.16 -6.80 5.07
CA ALA A 99 10.71 -6.40 3.79
C ALA A 99 10.08 -5.08 3.34
N VAL A 100 10.82 -4.36 2.50
CA VAL A 100 10.35 -3.12 1.87
C VAL A 100 10.51 -3.29 0.37
N VAL A 101 9.43 -3.07 -0.38
CA VAL A 101 9.42 -3.21 -1.83
C VAL A 101 9.03 -1.87 -2.45
N ALA A 102 9.86 -1.40 -3.39
CA ALA A 102 9.53 -0.21 -4.17
C ALA A 102 9.11 -0.65 -5.56
N LEU A 103 7.88 -0.33 -5.95
CA LEU A 103 7.37 -0.65 -7.26
C LEU A 103 7.67 0.47 -8.25
N PRO A 104 7.71 0.19 -9.57
CA PRO A 104 7.99 1.21 -10.58
C PRO A 104 7.06 2.42 -10.42
N GLY A 105 7.66 3.62 -10.51
CA GLY A 105 6.92 4.87 -10.33
C GLY A 105 6.71 5.26 -8.88
N GLY A 106 7.09 4.43 -7.92
CA GLY A 106 6.95 4.71 -6.50
C GLY A 106 8.15 5.50 -5.95
N THR A 107 7.88 6.52 -5.20
CA THR A 107 8.92 7.29 -4.51
C THR A 107 8.45 7.69 -3.14
#